data_7ffd92230a22eae3164cfb1320d3119e
#
_entry.id   7ffd92230a22eae3164cfb1320d3119e
#
_cell.length_a   1.000
_cell.length_b   1.000
_cell.length_c   1.000
_cell.angle_alpha   90.00
_cell.angle_beta   90.00
_cell.angle_gamma   90.00
#
_symmetry.space_group_name_H-M   'P 1'
#
loop_
_entity.id
_entity.type
_entity.pdbx_description
1 polymer ?
#
loop_
_entity_poly.entity_id
_entity_poly.type
_entity_poly.pdbx_seq_one_letter_code
_entity_poly.pdbx_strand_id
1 'polypeptide(L)'
;MKSFLKFVLIGAALFSTANVYSQSAESNNSDLQKKAQDWVSALQINDAQKSAKIENVIVSHLTAVKDWHNAHPSSTVPDGINPVTGNKLTDLDKQIIADSAMPATVHQSLMNGLKENLTPEQVETVLDKYTIGKVAFTMKGYKAIVPDLTAEEESKILSFLKQAREQAIDYKNMKEISAIFEIYKTKSEQMLNNNGRSWRALYAAYTKKIKEEKAAKQKQ
;
A
#
# COMPACT_ATOMS: atom_id res chain seq x y z
N MET A 1 45.97 33.31 -48.09
CA MET A 1 45.88 33.39 -46.62
C MET A 1 44.49 33.75 -46.20
N LYS A 2 43.64 32.86 -45.92
CA LYS A 2 42.31 32.99 -45.24
C LYS A 2 41.68 31.60 -45.32
N SER A 3 41.72 30.86 -44.24
CA SER A 3 40.71 29.85 -43.90
C SER A 3 41.26 28.84 -42.93
N PHE A 4 41.25 29.16 -41.65
CA PHE A 4 41.34 28.17 -40.56
C PHE A 4 40.66 28.80 -39.36
N LEU A 5 39.36 28.65 -39.23
CA LEU A 5 38.67 28.77 -37.93
C LEU A 5 37.18 28.38 -38.09
N LYS A 6 36.87 27.11 -38.13
CA LYS A 6 35.52 26.60 -37.88
C LYS A 6 35.58 25.09 -37.64
N PHE A 7 36.01 24.65 -36.48
CA PHE A 7 35.73 23.30 -35.96
C PHE A 7 36.16 23.19 -34.50
N VAL A 8 35.46 23.82 -33.59
CA VAL A 8 35.43 23.44 -32.18
C VAL A 8 34.13 24.03 -31.60
N LEU A 9 33.02 23.33 -31.64
CA LEU A 9 31.83 23.59 -30.81
C LEU A 9 30.75 22.51 -31.06
N ILE A 10 31.10 21.24 -30.97
CA ILE A 10 30.16 20.15 -30.80
C ILE A 10 30.85 19.11 -29.86
N GLY A 11 30.80 19.34 -28.59
CA GLY A 11 31.44 18.44 -27.63
C GLY A 11 30.99 18.62 -26.18
N ALA A 12 30.01 19.47 -25.90
CA ALA A 12 29.65 19.78 -24.50
C ALA A 12 28.21 19.50 -24.11
N ALA A 13 27.41 18.82 -24.93
CA ALA A 13 25.98 18.61 -24.67
C ALA A 13 25.58 17.17 -24.29
N LEU A 14 26.53 16.23 -24.15
CA LEU A 14 26.21 14.81 -23.88
C LEU A 14 26.56 14.34 -22.44
N PHE A 15 27.05 15.20 -21.57
CA PHE A 15 27.44 14.81 -20.20
C PHE A 15 26.43 15.21 -19.10
N SER A 16 25.38 15.98 -19.40
CA SER A 16 24.44 16.45 -18.36
C SER A 16 23.23 15.55 -18.12
N THR A 17 22.93 14.57 -18.97
CA THR A 17 21.76 13.70 -18.77
C THR A 17 22.03 12.48 -17.87
N ALA A 18 23.28 12.00 -17.82
CA ALA A 18 23.63 10.85 -16.97
C ALA A 18 23.60 11.20 -15.46
N ASN A 19 23.95 12.42 -15.09
CA ASN A 19 23.95 12.84 -13.68
C ASN A 19 22.55 13.04 -13.09
N VAL A 20 21.57 13.42 -13.90
CA VAL A 20 20.17 13.62 -13.41
C VAL A 20 19.52 12.27 -13.12
N TYR A 21 19.77 11.25 -13.93
CA TYR A 21 19.25 9.89 -13.68
C TYR A 21 19.95 9.22 -12.48
N SER A 22 21.24 9.43 -12.30
CA SER A 22 21.99 8.94 -11.14
C SER A 22 21.50 9.56 -9.84
N GLN A 23 21.34 10.88 -9.78
CA GLN A 23 20.87 11.56 -8.57
C GLN A 23 19.42 11.18 -8.20
N SER A 24 18.54 10.97 -9.17
CA SER A 24 17.17 10.52 -8.89
C SER A 24 17.10 9.07 -8.39
N ALA A 25 17.97 8.19 -8.88
CA ALA A 25 18.05 6.81 -8.44
C ALA A 25 18.66 6.69 -7.03
N GLU A 26 19.70 7.45 -6.73
CA GLU A 26 20.33 7.52 -5.40
C GLU A 26 19.41 8.13 -4.35
N SER A 27 18.71 9.22 -4.67
CA SER A 27 17.70 9.81 -3.78
C SER A 27 16.55 8.83 -3.48
N ASN A 28 16.02 8.15 -4.48
CA ASN A 28 14.95 7.16 -4.29
C ASN A 28 15.39 5.96 -3.43
N ASN A 29 16.63 5.52 -3.56
CA ASN A 29 17.16 4.40 -2.77
C ASN A 29 17.40 4.82 -1.31
N SER A 30 17.88 6.05 -1.10
CA SER A 30 18.02 6.67 0.22
C SER A 30 16.69 6.77 0.96
N ASP A 31 15.59 7.13 0.28
CA ASP A 31 14.26 7.24 0.87
C ASP A 31 13.70 5.88 1.30
N LEU A 32 13.89 4.83 0.48
CA LEU A 32 13.48 3.47 0.84
C LEU A 32 14.29 2.92 2.02
N GLN A 33 15.60 3.19 2.04
CA GLN A 33 16.47 2.81 3.15
C GLN A 33 16.03 3.48 4.46
N LYS A 34 15.83 4.80 4.44
CA LYS A 34 15.34 5.55 5.61
C LYS A 34 14.00 5.01 6.09
N LYS A 35 13.08 4.74 5.19
CA LYS A 35 11.76 4.17 5.49
C LYS A 35 11.88 2.80 6.18
N ALA A 36 12.75 1.92 5.69
CA ALA A 36 12.99 0.62 6.30
C ALA A 36 13.61 0.77 7.71
N GLN A 37 14.59 1.66 7.87
CA GLN A 37 15.20 1.98 9.17
C GLN A 37 14.17 2.48 10.18
N ASP A 38 13.29 3.43 9.78
CA ASP A 38 12.23 3.95 10.63
C ASP A 38 11.23 2.83 11.05
N TRP A 39 10.99 1.85 10.19
CA TRP A 39 10.11 0.74 10.50
C TRP A 39 10.75 -0.27 11.43
N VAL A 40 12.03 -0.61 11.20
CA VAL A 40 12.78 -1.56 12.02
C VAL A 40 13.09 -0.99 13.40
N SER A 41 13.36 0.32 13.50
CA SER A 41 13.61 0.97 14.80
C SER A 41 12.40 0.85 15.76
N ALA A 42 11.18 0.82 15.22
CA ALA A 42 9.96 0.63 16.01
C ALA A 42 9.83 -0.78 16.61
N LEU A 43 10.62 -1.76 16.16
CA LEU A 43 10.62 -3.13 16.68
C LEU A 43 11.51 -3.30 17.92
N GLN A 44 12.30 -2.29 18.28
CA GLN A 44 13.20 -2.27 19.45
C GLN A 44 14.14 -3.49 19.51
N ILE A 45 14.72 -3.87 18.36
CA ILE A 45 15.64 -4.99 18.25
C ILE A 45 17.02 -4.53 18.71
N ASN A 46 17.57 -5.15 19.77
CA ASN A 46 18.90 -4.84 20.33
C ASN A 46 20.06 -5.57 19.62
N ASP A 47 19.87 -5.96 18.36
CA ASP A 47 20.86 -6.64 17.52
C ASP A 47 20.98 -5.90 16.20
N ALA A 48 22.12 -5.22 16.02
CA ALA A 48 22.38 -4.40 14.83
C ALA A 48 22.49 -5.24 13.54
N GLN A 49 23.02 -6.46 13.61
CA GLN A 49 23.12 -7.31 12.42
C GLN A 49 21.74 -7.82 11.99
N LYS A 50 20.94 -8.22 12.96
CA LYS A 50 19.54 -8.60 12.74
C LYS A 50 18.71 -7.45 12.18
N SER A 51 18.85 -6.25 12.75
CA SER A 51 18.18 -5.03 12.25
C SER A 51 18.55 -4.74 10.80
N ALA A 52 19.84 -4.73 10.46
CA ALA A 52 20.32 -4.52 9.10
C ALA A 52 19.80 -5.60 8.11
N LYS A 53 19.71 -6.87 8.55
CA LYS A 53 19.15 -7.95 7.72
C LYS A 53 17.67 -7.69 7.40
N ILE A 54 16.88 -7.27 8.39
CA ILE A 54 15.45 -6.97 8.22
C ILE A 54 15.25 -5.73 7.34
N GLU A 55 16.05 -4.68 7.55
CA GLU A 55 16.05 -3.49 6.69
C GLU A 55 16.28 -3.87 5.22
N ASN A 56 17.28 -4.70 4.95
CA ASN A 56 17.58 -5.15 3.59
C ASN A 56 16.44 -5.96 2.98
N VAL A 57 15.76 -6.81 3.75
CA VAL A 57 14.56 -7.55 3.30
C VAL A 57 13.46 -6.58 2.90
N ILE A 58 13.18 -5.57 3.72
CA ILE A 58 12.15 -4.56 3.45
C ILE A 58 12.53 -3.71 2.24
N VAL A 59 13.76 -3.21 2.15
CA VAL A 59 14.24 -2.40 1.01
C VAL A 59 14.14 -3.18 -0.30
N SER A 60 14.57 -4.44 -0.29
CA SER A 60 14.51 -5.30 -1.49
C SER A 60 13.07 -5.46 -1.98
N HIS A 61 12.12 -5.68 -1.08
CA HIS A 61 10.70 -5.79 -1.43
C HIS A 61 10.15 -4.46 -1.97
N LEU A 62 10.36 -3.35 -1.25
CA LEU A 62 9.88 -2.03 -1.69
C LEU A 62 10.45 -1.62 -3.05
N THR A 63 11.71 -1.99 -3.33
CA THR A 63 12.34 -1.77 -4.62
C THR A 63 11.70 -2.61 -5.70
N ALA A 64 11.50 -3.90 -5.46
CA ALA A 64 10.87 -4.81 -6.42
C ALA A 64 9.43 -4.37 -6.78
N VAL A 65 8.63 -4.00 -5.77
CA VAL A 65 7.28 -3.45 -5.98
C VAL A 65 7.30 -2.18 -6.82
N LYS A 66 8.20 -1.24 -6.48
CA LYS A 66 8.35 0.01 -7.24
C LYS A 66 8.76 -0.25 -8.69
N ASP A 67 9.73 -1.12 -8.89
CA ASP A 67 10.29 -1.38 -10.22
C ASP A 67 9.28 -2.13 -11.11
N TRP A 68 8.55 -3.10 -10.53
CA TRP A 68 7.44 -3.77 -11.22
C TRP A 68 6.36 -2.77 -11.67
N HIS A 69 5.86 -1.97 -10.74
CA HIS A 69 4.84 -0.95 -11.02
C HIS A 69 5.28 0.01 -12.13
N ASN A 70 6.53 0.48 -12.09
CA ASN A 70 7.05 1.41 -13.09
C ASN A 70 7.21 0.76 -14.47
N ALA A 71 7.54 -0.54 -14.51
CA ALA A 71 7.68 -1.31 -15.74
C ALA A 71 6.34 -1.75 -16.36
N HIS A 72 5.26 -1.77 -15.55
CA HIS A 72 3.93 -2.24 -15.95
C HIS A 72 2.86 -1.17 -15.69
N PRO A 73 2.87 -0.04 -16.43
CA PRO A 73 1.88 1.02 -16.25
C PRO A 73 0.48 0.54 -16.68
N SER A 74 -0.56 1.20 -16.19
CA SER A 74 -1.97 0.90 -16.47
C SER A 74 -2.29 0.80 -17.98
N SER A 75 -1.53 1.50 -18.81
CA SER A 75 -1.66 1.46 -20.27
C SER A 75 -1.31 0.11 -20.91
N THR A 76 -0.63 -0.78 -20.20
CA THR A 76 -0.34 -2.15 -20.66
C THR A 76 -1.55 -3.09 -20.53
N VAL A 77 -2.57 -2.70 -19.78
CA VAL A 77 -3.80 -3.47 -19.59
C VAL A 77 -4.85 -3.02 -20.61
N PRO A 78 -5.42 -3.94 -21.41
CA PRO A 78 -6.48 -3.62 -22.39
C PRO A 78 -7.71 -2.98 -21.74
N ASP A 79 -8.48 -2.25 -22.55
CA ASP A 79 -9.79 -1.79 -22.11
C ASP A 79 -10.73 -2.95 -21.82
N GLY A 80 -11.56 -2.77 -20.81
CA GLY A 80 -12.47 -3.82 -20.34
C GLY A 80 -13.57 -3.25 -19.44
N ILE A 81 -14.40 -4.17 -18.94
CA ILE A 81 -15.47 -3.86 -18.01
C ILE A 81 -15.11 -4.46 -16.64
N ASN A 82 -15.24 -3.65 -15.60
CA ASN A 82 -15.12 -4.11 -14.22
C ASN A 82 -16.33 -5.02 -13.90
N PRO A 83 -16.12 -6.31 -13.62
CA PRO A 83 -17.22 -7.26 -13.43
C PRO A 83 -18.07 -7.00 -12.17
N VAL A 84 -17.55 -6.23 -11.23
CA VAL A 84 -18.26 -5.89 -9.98
C VAL A 84 -19.18 -4.68 -10.19
N THR A 85 -18.72 -3.67 -10.91
CA THR A 85 -19.47 -2.41 -11.08
C THR A 85 -20.22 -2.31 -12.39
N GLY A 86 -19.86 -3.13 -13.40
CA GLY A 86 -20.38 -3.03 -14.78
C GLY A 86 -19.86 -1.82 -15.56
N ASN A 87 -18.98 -1.01 -14.99
CA ASN A 87 -18.39 0.17 -15.62
C ASN A 87 -17.10 -0.19 -16.38
N LYS A 88 -16.65 0.71 -17.27
CA LYS A 88 -15.31 0.60 -17.87
C LYS A 88 -14.24 0.59 -16.78
N LEU A 89 -13.17 -0.18 -17.00
CA LEU A 89 -12.00 -0.17 -16.14
C LEU A 89 -11.40 1.24 -16.08
N THR A 90 -11.19 1.73 -14.87
CA THR A 90 -10.45 2.97 -14.62
C THR A 90 -8.94 2.73 -14.72
N ASP A 91 -8.14 3.79 -14.81
CA ASP A 91 -6.67 3.66 -14.74
C ASP A 91 -6.21 2.99 -13.44
N LEU A 92 -6.92 3.23 -12.33
CA LEU A 92 -6.65 2.55 -11.07
C LEU A 92 -6.95 1.05 -11.15
N ASP A 93 -8.08 0.65 -11.72
CA ASP A 93 -8.41 -0.77 -11.91
C ASP A 93 -7.35 -1.46 -12.78
N LYS A 94 -6.97 -0.82 -13.89
CA LYS A 94 -5.93 -1.33 -14.79
C LYS A 94 -4.58 -1.44 -14.09
N GLN A 95 -4.19 -0.45 -13.28
CA GLN A 95 -2.94 -0.51 -12.54
C GLN A 95 -2.94 -1.64 -11.52
N ILE A 96 -4.05 -1.84 -10.79
CA ILE A 96 -4.19 -2.97 -9.86
C ILE A 96 -4.07 -4.31 -10.60
N ILE A 97 -4.65 -4.42 -11.79
CA ILE A 97 -4.53 -5.63 -12.63
C ILE A 97 -3.06 -5.86 -13.03
N ALA A 98 -2.37 -4.81 -13.50
CA ALA A 98 -0.96 -4.90 -13.88
C ALA A 98 -0.08 -5.31 -12.70
N ASP A 99 -0.28 -4.69 -11.54
CA ASP A 99 0.50 -4.96 -10.33
C ASP A 99 0.19 -6.34 -9.73
N SER A 100 -1.05 -6.84 -9.89
CA SER A 100 -1.42 -8.19 -9.45
C SER A 100 -0.72 -9.33 -10.20
N ALA A 101 -0.12 -9.02 -11.35
CA ALA A 101 0.67 -9.96 -12.13
C ALA A 101 2.15 -10.06 -11.67
N MET A 102 2.55 -9.31 -10.64
CA MET A 102 3.89 -9.38 -10.07
C MET A 102 4.20 -10.81 -9.61
N PRO A 103 5.43 -11.33 -9.86
CA PRO A 103 5.81 -12.67 -9.44
C PRO A 103 5.62 -12.88 -7.93
N ALA A 104 4.92 -13.95 -7.55
CA ALA A 104 4.66 -14.30 -6.15
C ALA A 104 5.93 -14.45 -5.29
N THR A 105 7.08 -14.70 -5.93
CA THR A 105 8.39 -14.77 -5.27
C THR A 105 8.78 -13.45 -4.59
N VAL A 106 8.31 -12.29 -5.06
CA VAL A 106 8.57 -10.99 -4.44
C VAL A 106 7.92 -10.96 -3.05
N HIS A 107 6.63 -11.28 -2.97
CA HIS A 107 5.89 -11.42 -1.70
C HIS A 107 6.51 -12.47 -0.78
N GLN A 108 6.77 -13.67 -1.32
CA GLN A 108 7.32 -14.79 -0.55
C GLN A 108 8.68 -14.46 0.06
N SER A 109 9.55 -13.76 -0.69
CA SER A 109 10.86 -13.35 -0.19
C SER A 109 10.77 -12.40 1.00
N LEU A 110 9.86 -11.44 0.96
CA LEU A 110 9.58 -10.57 2.10
C LEU A 110 9.10 -11.39 3.30
N MET A 111 8.03 -12.18 3.12
CA MET A 111 7.39 -12.90 4.22
C MET A 111 8.33 -13.92 4.87
N ASN A 112 9.12 -14.64 4.07
CA ASN A 112 10.14 -15.57 4.58
C ASN A 112 11.23 -14.82 5.36
N GLY A 113 11.77 -13.74 4.78
CA GLY A 113 12.81 -12.96 5.43
C GLY A 113 12.36 -12.32 6.75
N LEU A 114 11.09 -11.88 6.83
CA LEU A 114 10.51 -11.39 8.08
C LEU A 114 10.32 -12.53 9.10
N LYS A 115 9.69 -13.65 8.71
CA LYS A 115 9.38 -14.78 9.60
C LYS A 115 10.64 -15.47 10.14
N GLU A 116 11.71 -15.52 9.37
CA GLU A 116 13.01 -16.07 9.82
C GLU A 116 13.68 -15.22 10.92
N ASN A 117 13.38 -13.93 10.97
CA ASN A 117 14.11 -12.97 11.81
C ASN A 117 13.25 -12.29 12.88
N LEU A 118 11.92 -12.43 12.85
CA LEU A 118 11.00 -11.70 13.71
C LEU A 118 9.99 -12.64 14.41
N THR A 119 9.48 -12.23 15.56
CA THR A 119 8.30 -12.87 16.15
C THR A 119 7.05 -12.58 15.31
N PRO A 120 5.97 -13.38 15.45
CA PRO A 120 4.71 -13.11 14.76
C PRO A 120 4.18 -11.68 14.98
N GLU A 121 4.29 -11.16 16.20
CA GLU A 121 3.84 -9.81 16.59
C GLU A 121 4.69 -8.72 15.91
N GLN A 122 6.00 -8.95 15.79
CA GLN A 122 6.90 -8.05 15.09
C GLN A 122 6.64 -8.06 13.58
N VAL A 123 6.34 -9.24 13.00
CA VAL A 123 5.91 -9.33 11.58
C VAL A 123 4.64 -8.51 11.37
N GLU A 124 3.60 -8.70 12.21
CA GLU A 124 2.37 -7.89 12.17
C GLU A 124 2.67 -6.38 12.21
N THR A 125 3.60 -5.97 13.09
CA THR A 125 4.02 -4.57 13.21
C THR A 125 4.63 -4.03 11.90
N VAL A 126 5.51 -4.81 11.24
CA VAL A 126 6.08 -4.41 9.94
C VAL A 126 4.99 -4.30 8.88
N LEU A 127 4.11 -5.28 8.76
CA LEU A 127 3.02 -5.26 7.78
C LEU A 127 2.08 -4.06 7.99
N ASP A 128 1.84 -3.67 9.24
CA ASP A 128 1.05 -2.48 9.55
C ASP A 128 1.74 -1.17 9.12
N LYS A 129 3.07 -1.13 9.13
CA LYS A 129 3.82 0.03 8.59
C LYS A 129 3.63 0.18 7.07
N TYR A 130 3.59 -0.91 6.32
CA TYR A 130 3.29 -0.88 4.87
C TYR A 130 1.94 -0.20 4.57
N THR A 131 0.95 -0.45 5.39
CA THR A 131 -0.43 0.02 5.16
C THR A 131 -0.87 1.14 6.11
N ILE A 132 0.09 1.76 6.82
CA ILE A 132 -0.14 2.87 7.78
C ILE A 132 -1.26 2.57 8.79
N GLY A 133 -1.25 1.37 9.38
CA GLY A 133 -2.21 0.98 10.41
C GLY A 133 -3.67 0.85 9.94
N LYS A 134 -3.90 0.62 8.63
CA LYS A 134 -5.26 0.53 8.07
C LYS A 134 -6.13 -0.54 8.71
N VAL A 135 -5.56 -1.65 9.20
CA VAL A 135 -6.31 -2.71 9.88
C VAL A 135 -6.99 -2.15 11.13
N ALA A 136 -6.22 -1.56 12.04
CA ALA A 136 -6.75 -0.99 13.27
C ALA A 136 -7.71 0.18 13.01
N PHE A 137 -7.36 1.06 12.05
CA PHE A 137 -8.20 2.20 11.65
C PHE A 137 -9.56 1.74 11.13
N THR A 138 -9.57 0.75 10.22
CA THR A 138 -10.82 0.25 9.61
C THR A 138 -11.65 -0.53 10.62
N MET A 139 -11.01 -1.34 11.47
CA MET A 139 -11.69 -2.06 12.56
C MET A 139 -12.39 -1.11 13.54
N LYS A 140 -11.73 0.00 13.91
CA LYS A 140 -12.34 1.06 14.72
C LYS A 140 -13.59 1.65 14.04
N GLY A 141 -13.56 1.81 12.70
CA GLY A 141 -14.71 2.23 11.91
C GLY A 141 -15.88 1.26 12.03
N TYR A 142 -15.64 -0.05 11.86
CA TYR A 142 -16.69 -1.06 12.02
C TYR A 142 -17.31 -1.05 13.41
N LYS A 143 -16.50 -0.99 14.47
CA LYS A 143 -16.98 -0.89 15.86
C LYS A 143 -17.80 0.38 16.12
N ALA A 144 -17.50 1.47 15.45
CA ALA A 144 -18.27 2.72 15.57
C ALA A 144 -19.61 2.66 14.83
N ILE A 145 -19.68 1.97 13.68
CA ILE A 145 -20.88 1.80 12.86
C ILE A 145 -21.79 0.71 13.46
N VAL A 146 -21.22 -0.35 14.01
CA VAL A 146 -21.89 -1.52 14.57
C VAL A 146 -21.38 -1.74 16.01
N PRO A 147 -21.88 -0.97 16.99
CA PRO A 147 -21.35 -1.07 18.37
C PRO A 147 -21.60 -2.41 19.06
N ASP A 148 -22.55 -3.18 18.55
CA ASP A 148 -23.00 -4.50 19.05
C ASP A 148 -22.47 -5.66 18.20
N LEU A 149 -21.29 -5.49 17.56
CA LEU A 149 -20.62 -6.62 16.86
C LEU A 149 -20.47 -7.79 17.81
N THR A 150 -20.83 -8.98 17.34
CA THR A 150 -20.50 -10.22 18.06
C THR A 150 -19.00 -10.51 17.99
N ALA A 151 -18.47 -11.31 18.90
CA ALA A 151 -17.08 -11.73 18.89
C ALA A 151 -16.70 -12.46 17.59
N GLU A 152 -17.62 -13.24 17.02
CA GLU A 152 -17.44 -13.95 15.75
C GLU A 152 -17.37 -12.97 14.57
N GLU A 153 -18.28 -12.00 14.50
CA GLU A 153 -18.26 -10.95 13.48
C GLU A 153 -16.99 -10.11 13.55
N GLU A 154 -16.58 -9.70 14.75
CA GLU A 154 -15.33 -8.96 14.97
C GLU A 154 -14.12 -9.76 14.49
N SER A 155 -14.03 -11.03 14.86
CA SER A 155 -12.97 -11.94 14.46
C SER A 155 -12.91 -12.10 12.94
N LYS A 156 -14.08 -12.25 12.30
CA LYS A 156 -14.16 -12.43 10.84
C LYS A 156 -13.77 -11.16 10.08
N ILE A 157 -14.24 -9.99 10.53
CA ILE A 157 -13.85 -8.70 9.95
C ILE A 157 -12.34 -8.51 10.10
N LEU A 158 -11.78 -8.77 11.29
CA LEU A 158 -10.35 -8.65 11.52
C LEU A 158 -9.55 -9.59 10.59
N SER A 159 -10.02 -10.82 10.38
CA SER A 159 -9.41 -11.76 9.44
C SER A 159 -9.41 -11.21 8.00
N PHE A 160 -10.52 -10.64 7.53
CA PHE A 160 -10.58 -10.01 6.22
C PHE A 160 -9.64 -8.81 6.10
N LEU A 161 -9.56 -7.96 7.12
CA LEU A 161 -8.67 -6.79 7.11
C LEU A 161 -7.19 -7.19 7.14
N LYS A 162 -6.83 -8.27 7.83
CA LYS A 162 -5.46 -8.83 7.79
C LYS A 162 -5.13 -9.41 6.42
N GLN A 163 -6.06 -10.09 5.75
CA GLN A 163 -5.90 -10.54 4.36
C GLN A 163 -5.75 -9.35 3.41
N ALA A 164 -6.55 -8.28 3.60
CA ALA A 164 -6.40 -7.06 2.83
C ALA A 164 -4.99 -6.46 2.97
N ARG A 165 -4.48 -6.39 4.20
CA ARG A 165 -3.13 -5.90 4.50
C ARG A 165 -2.07 -6.74 3.82
N GLU A 166 -2.13 -8.06 3.95
CA GLU A 166 -1.17 -8.98 3.35
C GLU A 166 -1.14 -8.85 1.82
N GLN A 167 -2.29 -8.72 1.18
CA GLN A 167 -2.34 -8.44 -0.26
C GLN A 167 -1.85 -7.03 -0.59
N ALA A 168 -2.16 -6.03 0.23
CA ALA A 168 -1.91 -4.62 -0.07
C ALA A 168 -0.42 -4.22 0.05
N ILE A 169 0.42 -4.97 0.76
CA ILE A 169 1.86 -4.68 0.87
C ILE A 169 2.58 -4.75 -0.47
N ASP A 170 2.03 -5.46 -1.44
CA ASP A 170 2.59 -5.65 -2.78
C ASP A 170 2.19 -4.53 -3.76
N TYR A 171 1.63 -3.43 -3.24
CA TYR A 171 1.22 -2.28 -4.05
C TYR A 171 2.01 -1.02 -3.67
N LYS A 172 2.32 -0.21 -4.68
CA LYS A 172 3.27 0.90 -4.56
C LYS A 172 2.73 2.09 -3.77
N ASN A 173 1.45 2.41 -3.88
CA ASN A 173 0.91 3.67 -3.36
C ASN A 173 -0.42 3.50 -2.63
N MET A 174 -0.79 4.56 -1.88
CA MET A 174 -1.97 4.55 -1.02
C MET A 174 -3.32 4.45 -1.75
N LYS A 175 -3.41 4.79 -3.03
CA LYS A 175 -4.64 4.62 -3.81
C LYS A 175 -4.90 3.13 -4.06
N GLU A 176 -3.88 2.42 -4.51
CA GLU A 176 -3.90 0.97 -4.76
C GLU A 176 -4.13 0.20 -3.46
N ILE A 177 -3.34 0.49 -2.41
CA ILE A 177 -3.53 -0.08 -1.08
C ILE A 177 -4.97 0.11 -0.59
N SER A 178 -5.54 1.31 -0.77
CA SER A 178 -6.91 1.58 -0.36
C SER A 178 -7.93 0.80 -1.17
N ALA A 179 -7.72 0.64 -2.47
CA ALA A 179 -8.61 -0.15 -3.32
C ALA A 179 -8.62 -1.63 -2.94
N ILE A 180 -7.47 -2.20 -2.56
CA ILE A 180 -7.43 -3.57 -2.01
C ILE A 180 -8.25 -3.65 -0.71
N PHE A 181 -8.10 -2.70 0.21
CA PHE A 181 -8.91 -2.68 1.43
C PHE A 181 -10.41 -2.56 1.15
N GLU A 182 -10.85 -1.80 0.11
CA GLU A 182 -12.27 -1.71 -0.27
C GLU A 182 -12.85 -3.07 -0.69
N ILE A 183 -12.08 -3.93 -1.38
CA ILE A 183 -12.53 -5.29 -1.72
C ILE A 183 -12.87 -6.07 -0.46
N TYR A 184 -12.01 -6.04 0.56
CA TYR A 184 -12.21 -6.80 1.79
C TYR A 184 -13.24 -6.16 2.74
N LYS A 185 -13.41 -4.83 2.67
CA LYS A 185 -14.54 -4.14 3.31
C LYS A 185 -15.86 -4.62 2.72
N THR A 186 -15.97 -4.71 1.40
CA THR A 186 -17.16 -5.26 0.73
C THR A 186 -17.46 -6.68 1.20
N LYS A 187 -16.44 -7.54 1.35
CA LYS A 187 -16.63 -8.91 1.92
C LYS A 187 -17.15 -8.84 3.37
N SER A 188 -16.64 -7.92 4.18
CA SER A 188 -17.10 -7.73 5.57
C SER A 188 -18.56 -7.27 5.63
N GLU A 189 -18.93 -6.32 4.78
CA GLU A 189 -20.29 -5.79 4.68
C GLU A 189 -21.29 -6.86 4.20
N GLN A 190 -20.89 -7.68 3.22
CA GLN A 190 -21.69 -8.83 2.76
C GLN A 190 -21.88 -9.86 3.87
N MET A 191 -20.83 -10.16 4.63
CA MET A 191 -20.91 -11.07 5.78
C MET A 191 -21.88 -10.54 6.83
N LEU A 192 -21.82 -9.26 7.18
CA LEU A 192 -22.76 -8.64 8.13
C LEU A 192 -24.20 -8.69 7.61
N ASN A 193 -24.43 -8.44 6.31
CA ASN A 193 -25.75 -8.55 5.72
C ASN A 193 -26.27 -10.00 5.77
N ASN A 194 -25.41 -11.00 5.50
CA ASN A 194 -25.77 -12.42 5.58
C ASN A 194 -26.11 -12.88 7.00
N ASN A 195 -25.53 -12.19 8.01
CA ASN A 195 -25.86 -12.41 9.43
C ASN A 195 -27.14 -11.70 9.87
N GLY A 196 -27.95 -11.18 8.93
CA GLY A 196 -29.22 -10.50 9.21
C GLY A 196 -29.09 -9.03 9.58
N ARG A 197 -27.89 -8.43 9.50
CA ARG A 197 -27.70 -6.98 9.70
C ARG A 197 -27.94 -6.24 8.38
N SER A 198 -28.45 -5.01 8.45
CA SER A 198 -28.54 -4.13 7.29
C SER A 198 -27.38 -3.13 7.31
N TRP A 199 -26.28 -3.44 6.65
CA TRP A 199 -25.13 -2.53 6.57
C TRP A 199 -25.53 -1.12 6.12
N ARG A 200 -26.38 -1.03 5.09
CA ARG A 200 -26.88 0.26 4.57
C ARG A 200 -27.58 1.08 5.65
N ALA A 201 -28.45 0.46 6.46
CA ALA A 201 -29.17 1.14 7.52
C ALA A 201 -28.24 1.58 8.66
N LEU A 202 -27.32 0.69 9.08
CA LEU A 202 -26.33 0.96 10.12
C LEU A 202 -25.41 2.13 9.73
N TYR A 203 -24.89 2.12 8.50
CA TYR A 203 -24.04 3.20 8.01
C TYR A 203 -24.79 4.53 7.87
N ALA A 204 -26.04 4.50 7.41
CA ALA A 204 -26.89 5.70 7.33
C ALA A 204 -27.17 6.31 8.72
N ALA A 205 -27.48 5.47 9.71
CA ALA A 205 -27.69 5.91 11.09
C ALA A 205 -26.42 6.52 11.69
N TYR A 206 -25.27 5.86 11.50
CA TYR A 206 -23.98 6.37 11.95
C TYR A 206 -23.63 7.72 11.31
N THR A 207 -23.77 7.85 9.99
CA THR A 207 -23.46 9.11 9.30
C THR A 207 -24.37 10.26 9.71
N LYS A 208 -25.66 9.98 9.97
CA LYS A 208 -26.62 10.96 10.53
C LYS A 208 -26.15 11.44 11.91
N LYS A 209 -25.84 10.50 12.82
CA LYS A 209 -25.33 10.82 14.16
C LYS A 209 -24.10 11.73 14.12
N ILE A 210 -23.09 11.38 13.28
CA ILE A 210 -21.87 12.19 13.15
C ILE A 210 -22.15 13.60 12.62
N LYS A 211 -23.12 13.77 11.70
CA LYS A 211 -23.53 15.09 11.20
C LYS A 211 -24.16 15.93 12.30
N GLU A 212 -25.03 15.33 13.10
CA GLU A 212 -25.71 16.00 14.22
C GLU A 212 -24.72 16.45 15.31
N GLU A 213 -23.76 15.57 15.67
CA GLU A 213 -22.69 15.89 16.64
C GLU A 213 -21.79 17.04 16.15
N LYS A 214 -21.43 17.06 14.85
CA LYS A 214 -20.66 18.16 14.26
C LYS A 214 -21.44 19.48 14.28
N ALA A 215 -22.72 19.46 13.93
CA ALA A 215 -23.57 20.65 13.95
C ALA A 215 -23.76 21.20 15.37
N ALA A 216 -23.87 20.35 16.38
CA ALA A 216 -23.95 20.77 17.78
C ALA A 216 -22.65 21.45 18.26
N LYS A 217 -21.46 20.92 17.89
CA LYS A 217 -20.17 21.51 18.24
C LYS A 217 -19.87 22.85 17.57
N GLN A 218 -20.47 23.13 16.40
CA GLN A 218 -20.31 24.41 15.71
C GLN A 218 -21.21 25.54 16.29
N LYS A 219 -22.17 25.20 17.15
CA LYS A 219 -23.08 26.15 17.79
C LYS A 219 -22.63 26.56 19.18
N GLN A 220 -21.57 25.97 19.70
CA GLN A 220 -20.90 26.32 20.96
C GLN A 220 -19.67 27.20 20.71
#